data_069791bfc19f455a7f46b0b41a0604a8
#
_entry.id   069791bfc19f455a7f46b0b41a0604a8
#
_cell.length_a   1.000
_cell.length_b   1.000
_cell.length_c   1.000
_cell.angle_alpha   90.00
_cell.angle_beta   90.00
_cell.angle_gamma   90.00
#
_symmetry.space_group_name_H-M   'P 1'
#
loop_
_entity.id
_entity.type
_entity.pdbx_description
1 polymer ?
#
loop_
_entity_poly.entity_id
_entity_poly.type
_entity_poly.pdbx_seq_one_letter_code
_entity_poly.pdbx_strand_id
1 'polypeptide(L)'
;GRDVSATSQVMLHTTGAMLYQTFGLGSALYDFTVWFPVVVSSLTAIIIFALVRTIGGTTAGLLASLFFAVSPIIIMRGSLGWYKSEPLGLFFGLLAVYLVISAIKSDRGKISLAKIVGGGIFLAFGLASWGGIQFFIFPIGFFFLALPFMRKDDKYIIWISAIFTFVFFLVTALFEKTGVSYISNLN
;
A
#
# COMPACT_ATOMS: atom_id res chain seq x y z
N GLY A 1 0.68 29.66 -11.30
CA GLY A 1 1.48 28.61 -10.67
C GLY A 1 0.91 27.25 -11.00
N ARG A 2 1.73 26.23 -11.11
CA ARG A 2 1.27 24.86 -11.40
C ARG A 2 0.53 24.33 -10.16
N ASP A 3 -0.70 23.88 -10.33
CA ASP A 3 -1.44 23.23 -9.25
C ASP A 3 -0.82 21.86 -8.95
N VAL A 4 -0.15 21.74 -7.80
CA VAL A 4 0.55 20.53 -7.40
C VAL A 4 -0.44 19.47 -6.91
N SER A 5 -1.57 19.87 -6.32
CA SER A 5 -2.58 18.94 -5.80
C SER A 5 -3.27 18.14 -6.91
N ALA A 6 -3.56 18.79 -8.03
CA ALA A 6 -4.19 18.17 -9.19
C ALA A 6 -3.21 17.40 -10.09
N THR A 7 -1.91 17.76 -10.08
CA THR A 7 -0.93 17.22 -11.04
C THR A 7 0.06 16.22 -10.45
N SER A 8 0.27 16.18 -9.13
CA SER A 8 1.24 15.30 -8.48
C SER A 8 0.59 14.21 -7.63
N GLN A 9 1.39 13.23 -7.24
CA GLN A 9 1.01 12.19 -6.28
C GLN A 9 1.06 12.79 -4.86
N VAL A 10 -0.07 13.33 -4.39
CA VAL A 10 -0.17 14.13 -3.15
C VAL A 10 0.29 13.38 -1.92
N MET A 11 0.06 12.04 -1.87
CA MET A 11 0.33 11.23 -0.69
C MET A 11 1.81 11.19 -0.29
N LEU A 12 2.75 11.27 -1.25
CA LEU A 12 4.18 11.36 -0.94
C LEU A 12 4.49 12.62 -0.13
N HIS A 13 3.97 13.77 -0.59
CA HIS A 13 4.23 15.07 0.03
C HIS A 13 3.56 15.18 1.39
N THR A 14 2.30 14.73 1.51
CA THR A 14 1.57 14.73 2.78
C THR A 14 2.22 13.82 3.81
N THR A 15 2.55 12.58 3.44
CA THR A 15 3.21 11.64 4.34
C THR A 15 4.59 12.16 4.77
N GLY A 16 5.37 12.68 3.82
CA GLY A 16 6.66 13.27 4.11
C GLY A 16 6.57 14.45 5.07
N ALA A 17 5.63 15.37 4.84
CA ALA A 17 5.41 16.53 5.70
C ALA A 17 4.96 16.12 7.12
N MET A 18 4.00 15.20 7.23
CA MET A 18 3.51 14.70 8.53
C MET A 18 4.63 14.00 9.32
N LEU A 19 5.42 13.15 8.67
CA LEU A 19 6.52 12.45 9.33
C LEU A 19 7.65 13.40 9.70
N TYR A 20 7.95 14.40 8.86
CA TYR A 20 8.93 15.44 9.19
C TYR A 20 8.51 16.27 10.39
N GLN A 21 7.25 16.70 10.46
CA GLN A 21 6.73 17.45 11.60
C GLN A 21 6.75 16.64 12.89
N THR A 22 6.56 15.31 12.81
CA THR A 22 6.50 14.45 13.99
C THR A 22 7.88 13.96 14.44
N PHE A 23 8.75 13.62 13.49
CA PHE A 23 10.02 12.92 13.75
C PHE A 23 11.25 13.68 13.25
N GLY A 24 11.09 14.83 12.62
CA GLY A 24 12.22 15.62 12.07
C GLY A 24 13.19 16.17 13.13
N LEU A 25 12.75 16.26 14.41
CA LEU A 25 13.59 16.55 15.59
C LEU A 25 14.59 17.70 15.38
N GLY A 26 14.23 18.72 14.59
CA GLY A 26 15.11 19.86 14.29
C GLY A 26 16.16 19.60 13.20
N SER A 27 16.14 18.43 12.53
CA SER A 27 16.97 18.16 11.36
C SER A 27 16.56 19.04 10.17
N ALA A 28 17.49 19.31 9.24
CA ALA A 28 17.11 19.97 7.99
C ALA A 28 16.15 19.09 7.18
N LEU A 29 15.18 19.72 6.52
CA LEU A 29 14.23 19.00 5.65
C LEU A 29 14.95 18.17 4.58
N TYR A 30 16.08 18.67 4.08
CA TYR A 30 16.91 17.95 3.14
C TYR A 30 17.41 16.62 3.70
N ASP A 31 17.96 16.59 4.89
CA ASP A 31 18.48 15.36 5.52
C ASP A 31 17.37 14.36 5.76
N PHE A 32 16.18 14.81 6.19
CA PHE A 32 15.01 13.96 6.32
C PHE A 32 14.62 13.31 4.99
N THR A 33 14.57 14.08 3.90
CA THR A 33 14.20 13.54 2.57
C THR A 33 15.25 12.56 2.02
N VAL A 34 16.51 12.69 2.40
CA VAL A 34 17.59 11.76 2.02
C VAL A 34 17.39 10.39 2.68
N TRP A 35 16.99 10.35 3.96
CA TRP A 35 16.80 9.10 4.70
C TRP A 35 15.44 8.44 4.45
N PHE A 36 14.42 9.21 4.09
CA PHE A 36 13.04 8.74 3.94
C PHE A 36 12.91 7.48 3.07
N PRO A 37 13.46 7.39 1.83
CA PRO A 37 13.29 6.21 0.99
C PRO A 37 13.93 4.95 1.59
N VAL A 38 15.06 5.08 2.30
CA VAL A 38 15.73 3.95 2.97
C VAL A 38 14.86 3.39 4.08
N VAL A 39 14.29 4.26 4.91
CA VAL A 39 13.39 3.85 6.00
C VAL A 39 12.15 3.15 5.44
N VAL A 40 11.50 3.74 4.44
CA VAL A 40 10.31 3.15 3.81
C VAL A 40 10.62 1.81 3.16
N SER A 41 11.75 1.69 2.44
CA SER A 41 12.16 0.42 1.83
C SER A 41 12.47 -0.66 2.86
N SER A 42 13.09 -0.30 3.99
CA SER A 42 13.35 -1.21 5.10
C SER A 42 12.05 -1.72 5.73
N LEU A 43 11.08 -0.82 5.96
CA LEU A 43 9.75 -1.21 6.42
C LEU A 43 9.03 -2.11 5.42
N THR A 44 9.22 -1.87 4.11
CA THR A 44 8.67 -2.72 3.05
C THR A 44 9.24 -4.14 3.12
N ALA A 45 10.52 -4.30 3.40
CA ALA A 45 11.14 -5.63 3.59
C ALA A 45 10.48 -6.39 4.77
N ILE A 46 10.15 -5.70 5.86
CA ILE A 46 9.42 -6.29 7.01
C ILE A 46 8.02 -6.74 6.58
N ILE A 47 7.32 -5.94 5.77
CA ILE A 47 5.98 -6.31 5.26
C ILE A 47 6.06 -7.53 4.35
N ILE A 48 7.06 -7.60 3.47
CA ILE A 48 7.28 -8.78 2.60
C ILE A 48 7.55 -10.02 3.46
N PHE A 49 8.38 -9.90 4.49
CA PHE A 49 8.57 -11.00 5.44
C PHE A 49 7.24 -11.46 6.04
N ALA A 50 6.44 -10.53 6.57
CA ALA A 50 5.16 -10.83 7.21
C ALA A 50 4.16 -11.45 6.22
N LEU A 51 4.06 -10.90 5.01
CA LEU A 51 3.19 -11.39 3.94
C LEU A 51 3.55 -12.82 3.54
N VAL A 52 4.81 -13.06 3.18
CA VAL A 52 5.25 -14.37 2.70
C VAL A 52 5.26 -15.39 3.84
N ARG A 53 5.61 -14.98 5.07
CA ARG A 53 5.48 -15.83 6.26
C ARG A 53 4.04 -16.31 6.45
N THR A 54 3.06 -15.45 6.22
CA THR A 54 1.64 -15.80 6.34
C THR A 54 1.22 -16.88 5.33
N ILE A 55 1.88 -16.97 4.17
CA ILE A 55 1.54 -17.92 3.11
C ILE A 55 2.40 -19.19 3.21
N GLY A 56 3.73 -19.03 3.31
CA GLY A 56 4.73 -20.09 3.13
C GLY A 56 5.61 -20.38 4.36
N GLY A 57 5.31 -19.73 5.52
CA GLY A 57 6.07 -19.93 6.74
C GLY A 57 7.32 -19.05 6.87
N THR A 58 8.02 -19.19 8.02
CA THR A 58 9.09 -18.26 8.41
C THR A 58 10.29 -18.27 7.47
N THR A 59 10.73 -19.47 7.04
CA THR A 59 11.88 -19.61 6.12
C THR A 59 11.60 -18.94 4.77
N ALA A 60 10.41 -19.16 4.20
CA ALA A 60 10.02 -18.52 2.96
C ALA A 60 9.95 -16.98 3.10
N GLY A 61 9.44 -16.50 4.23
CA GLY A 61 9.41 -15.07 4.55
C GLY A 61 10.80 -14.44 4.62
N LEU A 62 11.75 -15.10 5.30
CA LEU A 62 13.14 -14.63 5.40
C LEU A 62 13.82 -14.58 4.03
N LEU A 63 13.66 -15.61 3.22
CA LEU A 63 14.22 -15.64 1.87
C LEU A 63 13.61 -14.54 0.98
N ALA A 64 12.29 -14.35 1.04
CA ALA A 64 11.62 -13.32 0.25
C ALA A 64 12.08 -11.91 0.64
N SER A 65 12.20 -11.60 1.94
CA SER A 65 12.69 -10.30 2.40
C SER A 65 14.17 -10.10 2.03
N LEU A 66 14.99 -11.15 2.08
CA LEU A 66 16.38 -11.09 1.64
C LEU A 66 16.47 -10.80 0.13
N PHE A 67 15.75 -11.54 -0.72
CA PHE A 67 15.74 -11.29 -2.16
C PHE A 67 15.23 -9.89 -2.50
N PHE A 68 14.23 -9.38 -1.77
CA PHE A 68 13.79 -8.01 -1.90
C PHE A 68 14.92 -7.03 -1.58
N ALA A 69 15.58 -7.20 -0.43
CA ALA A 69 16.62 -6.28 0.03
C ALA A 69 17.86 -6.23 -0.90
N VAL A 70 18.23 -7.36 -1.54
CA VAL A 70 19.37 -7.41 -2.47
C VAL A 70 18.99 -7.19 -3.92
N SER A 71 17.70 -6.95 -4.22
CA SER A 71 17.24 -6.69 -5.59
C SER A 71 17.82 -5.39 -6.12
N PRO A 72 18.50 -5.38 -7.30
CA PRO A 72 19.09 -4.16 -7.86
C PRO A 72 18.08 -3.02 -8.05
N ILE A 73 16.86 -3.34 -8.46
CA ILE A 73 15.78 -2.35 -8.65
C ILE A 73 15.40 -1.69 -7.33
N ILE A 74 15.32 -2.48 -6.24
CA ILE A 74 14.97 -1.98 -4.91
C ILE A 74 16.12 -1.14 -4.34
N ILE A 75 17.35 -1.59 -4.51
CA ILE A 75 18.54 -0.81 -4.11
C ILE A 75 18.56 0.54 -4.83
N MET A 76 18.34 0.56 -6.15
CA MET A 76 18.31 1.81 -6.93
C MET A 76 17.17 2.76 -6.51
N ARG A 77 15.97 2.23 -6.23
CA ARG A 77 14.77 3.02 -5.95
C ARG A 77 14.57 3.32 -4.47
N GLY A 78 15.23 2.58 -3.58
CA GLY A 78 15.21 2.77 -2.13
C GLY A 78 16.50 3.36 -1.57
N SER A 79 17.42 3.85 -2.42
CA SER A 79 18.69 4.42 -2.00
C SER A 79 18.54 5.82 -1.39
N LEU A 80 19.60 6.24 -0.68
CA LEU A 80 19.69 7.58 -0.09
C LEU A 80 19.45 8.67 -1.15
N GLY A 81 18.60 9.62 -0.82
CA GLY A 81 18.26 10.76 -1.68
C GLY A 81 17.25 10.47 -2.79
N TRP A 82 16.79 9.23 -2.97
CA TRP A 82 15.75 8.89 -3.95
C TRP A 82 14.35 9.19 -3.40
N TYR A 83 14.07 10.44 -3.07
CA TYR A 83 12.77 10.88 -2.54
C TYR A 83 11.72 10.88 -3.65
N LYS A 84 11.16 9.71 -3.95
CA LYS A 84 10.12 9.52 -4.98
C LYS A 84 8.96 8.66 -4.46
N SER A 85 7.92 8.62 -5.26
CA SER A 85 6.64 8.00 -4.91
C SER A 85 6.65 6.47 -4.92
N GLU A 86 7.58 5.85 -5.67
CA GLU A 86 7.60 4.40 -5.85
C GLU A 86 7.80 3.62 -4.53
N PRO A 87 8.80 3.94 -3.67
CA PRO A 87 8.98 3.21 -2.41
C PRO A 87 7.74 3.29 -1.51
N LEU A 88 7.14 4.48 -1.38
CA LEU A 88 5.98 4.69 -0.54
C LEU A 88 4.74 3.97 -1.10
N GLY A 89 4.52 4.05 -2.41
CA GLY A 89 3.44 3.32 -3.07
C GLY A 89 3.58 1.82 -2.87
N LEU A 90 4.77 1.26 -3.10
CA LEU A 90 5.06 -0.16 -2.91
C LEU A 90 4.81 -0.61 -1.46
N PHE A 91 5.25 0.21 -0.49
CA PHE A 91 4.98 -0.03 0.93
C PHE A 91 3.49 -0.18 1.22
N PHE A 92 2.67 0.80 0.81
CA PHE A 92 1.23 0.76 1.05
C PHE A 92 0.53 -0.36 0.27
N GLY A 93 0.93 -0.61 -0.98
CA GLY A 93 0.37 -1.69 -1.79
C GLY A 93 0.61 -3.07 -1.18
N LEU A 94 1.84 -3.37 -0.76
CA LEU A 94 2.19 -4.63 -0.11
C LEU A 94 1.55 -4.77 1.27
N LEU A 95 1.44 -3.69 2.04
CA LEU A 95 0.73 -3.67 3.31
C LEU A 95 -0.75 -4.01 3.12
N ALA A 96 -1.39 -3.45 2.09
CA ALA A 96 -2.77 -3.79 1.75
C ALA A 96 -2.95 -5.27 1.43
N VAL A 97 -2.08 -5.85 0.58
CA VAL A 97 -2.09 -7.28 0.27
C VAL A 97 -1.90 -8.13 1.52
N TYR A 98 -0.92 -7.78 2.37
CA TYR A 98 -0.70 -8.48 3.64
C TYR A 98 -1.93 -8.46 4.54
N LEU A 99 -2.58 -7.31 4.69
CA LEU A 99 -3.77 -7.19 5.52
C LEU A 99 -4.93 -8.02 4.98
N VAL A 100 -5.16 -8.04 3.66
CA VAL A 100 -6.20 -8.87 3.03
C VAL A 100 -5.92 -10.35 3.25
N ILE A 101 -4.72 -10.85 2.96
CA ILE A 101 -4.36 -12.26 3.15
C ILE A 101 -4.43 -12.65 4.63
N SER A 102 -3.92 -11.79 5.52
CA SER A 102 -3.97 -12.01 6.95
C SER A 102 -5.41 -12.01 7.51
N ALA A 103 -6.30 -11.18 6.95
CA ALA A 103 -7.72 -11.16 7.33
C ALA A 103 -8.43 -12.47 6.98
N ILE A 104 -8.19 -12.99 5.78
CA ILE A 104 -8.80 -14.23 5.29
C ILE A 104 -8.32 -15.46 6.07
N LYS A 105 -7.09 -15.42 6.60
CA LYS A 105 -6.52 -16.47 7.45
C LYS A 105 -6.83 -16.33 8.93
N SER A 106 -7.28 -15.16 9.36
CA SER A 106 -7.70 -14.92 10.75
C SER A 106 -9.08 -15.52 11.03
N ASP A 107 -9.39 -15.76 12.31
CA ASP A 107 -10.74 -16.04 12.76
C ASP A 107 -11.67 -14.89 12.39
N ARG A 108 -12.92 -15.25 12.05
CA ARG A 108 -13.95 -14.29 11.67
C ARG A 108 -14.30 -13.43 12.88
N GLY A 109 -14.07 -12.13 12.80
CA GLY A 109 -14.35 -11.22 13.90
C GLY A 109 -13.92 -9.79 13.62
N LYS A 110 -13.95 -8.98 14.67
CA LYS A 110 -13.59 -7.54 14.58
C LYS A 110 -12.17 -7.32 14.03
N ILE A 111 -11.22 -8.20 14.36
CA ILE A 111 -9.83 -8.11 13.91
C ILE A 111 -9.72 -8.34 12.40
N SER A 112 -10.42 -9.36 11.88
CA SER A 112 -10.45 -9.61 10.44
C SER A 112 -11.09 -8.44 9.67
N LEU A 113 -12.20 -7.90 10.20
CA LEU A 113 -12.84 -6.72 9.61
C LEU A 113 -11.93 -5.50 9.63
N ALA A 114 -11.24 -5.22 10.73
CA ALA A 114 -10.29 -4.11 10.83
C ALA A 114 -9.14 -4.24 9.80
N LYS A 115 -8.63 -5.46 9.58
CA LYS A 115 -7.62 -5.72 8.56
C LYS A 115 -8.16 -5.47 7.14
N ILE A 116 -9.39 -5.85 6.83
CA ILE A 116 -10.02 -5.61 5.52
C ILE A 116 -10.20 -4.10 5.28
N VAL A 117 -10.73 -3.38 6.26
CA VAL A 117 -10.88 -1.91 6.20
C VAL A 117 -9.51 -1.25 6.03
N GLY A 118 -8.53 -1.63 6.85
CA GLY A 118 -7.15 -1.14 6.74
C GLY A 118 -6.53 -1.43 5.38
N GLY A 119 -6.76 -2.64 4.84
CA GLY A 119 -6.31 -3.02 3.50
C GLY A 119 -6.86 -2.10 2.41
N GLY A 120 -8.15 -1.77 2.44
CA GLY A 120 -8.78 -0.82 1.51
C GLY A 120 -8.18 0.58 1.62
N ILE A 121 -8.00 1.09 2.85
CA ILE A 121 -7.39 2.40 3.11
C ILE A 121 -5.95 2.45 2.57
N PHE A 122 -5.12 1.46 2.91
CA PHE A 122 -3.72 1.47 2.48
C PHE A 122 -3.56 1.26 0.98
N LEU A 123 -4.45 0.50 0.32
CA LEU A 123 -4.43 0.40 -1.13
C LEU A 123 -4.75 1.75 -1.80
N ALA A 124 -5.71 2.50 -1.26
CA ALA A 124 -6.03 3.86 -1.73
C ALA A 124 -4.85 4.83 -1.51
N PHE A 125 -4.19 4.78 -0.35
CA PHE A 125 -2.97 5.55 -0.09
C PHE A 125 -1.83 5.16 -1.04
N GLY A 126 -1.69 3.88 -1.34
CA GLY A 126 -0.75 3.40 -2.33
C GLY A 126 -1.02 4.01 -3.71
N LEU A 127 -2.26 3.99 -4.18
CA LEU A 127 -2.66 4.56 -5.46
C LEU A 127 -2.45 6.09 -5.49
N ALA A 128 -2.76 6.79 -4.40
CA ALA A 128 -2.50 8.22 -4.24
C ALA A 128 -0.99 8.56 -4.12
N SER A 129 -0.16 7.57 -3.76
CA SER A 129 1.31 7.69 -3.76
C SER A 129 1.90 7.43 -5.13
N TRP A 130 1.49 6.36 -5.81
CA TRP A 130 2.12 5.91 -7.05
C TRP A 130 1.14 5.19 -7.98
N GLY A 131 1.03 5.65 -9.22
CA GLY A 131 0.13 5.06 -10.21
C GLY A 131 0.41 3.58 -10.53
N GLY A 132 1.64 3.09 -10.31
CA GLY A 132 1.99 1.68 -10.47
C GLY A 132 1.25 0.72 -9.52
N ILE A 133 0.56 1.23 -8.51
CA ILE A 133 -0.30 0.43 -7.62
C ILE A 133 -1.47 -0.25 -8.36
N GLN A 134 -1.82 0.21 -9.54
CA GLN A 134 -2.78 -0.49 -10.40
C GLN A 134 -2.40 -1.97 -10.61
N PHE A 135 -1.12 -2.31 -10.64
CA PHE A 135 -0.64 -3.70 -10.71
C PHE A 135 -1.00 -4.53 -9.46
N PHE A 136 -1.37 -3.92 -8.35
CA PHE A 136 -1.90 -4.62 -7.17
C PHE A 136 -3.43 -4.69 -7.18
N ILE A 137 -4.10 -3.66 -7.72
CA ILE A 137 -5.57 -3.59 -7.76
C ILE A 137 -6.14 -4.74 -8.60
N PHE A 138 -5.57 -4.99 -9.79
CA PHE A 138 -6.04 -6.06 -10.67
C PHE A 138 -5.92 -7.45 -10.03
N PRO A 139 -4.77 -7.91 -9.52
CA PRO A 139 -4.68 -9.20 -8.83
C PRO A 139 -5.58 -9.33 -7.61
N ILE A 140 -5.75 -8.28 -6.80
CA ILE A 140 -6.66 -8.30 -5.67
C ILE A 140 -8.12 -8.44 -6.15
N GLY A 141 -8.51 -7.71 -7.20
CA GLY A 141 -9.83 -7.84 -7.81
C GLY A 141 -10.10 -9.26 -8.32
N PHE A 142 -9.18 -9.84 -9.09
CA PHE A 142 -9.26 -11.24 -9.54
C PHE A 142 -9.30 -12.23 -8.37
N PHE A 143 -8.52 -11.99 -7.34
CA PHE A 143 -8.52 -12.82 -6.15
C PHE A 143 -9.88 -12.82 -5.46
N PHE A 144 -10.52 -11.66 -5.27
CA PHE A 144 -11.86 -11.57 -4.70
C PHE A 144 -12.94 -12.20 -5.60
N LEU A 145 -12.78 -12.13 -6.91
CA LEU A 145 -13.68 -12.83 -7.84
C LEU A 145 -13.51 -14.35 -7.79
N ALA A 146 -12.29 -14.85 -7.66
CA ALA A 146 -12.00 -16.29 -7.63
C ALA A 146 -12.32 -16.93 -6.26
N LEU A 147 -12.19 -16.18 -5.18
CA LEU A 147 -12.25 -16.68 -3.81
C LEU A 147 -13.59 -17.38 -3.45
N PRO A 148 -14.78 -16.89 -3.87
CA PRO A 148 -16.06 -17.58 -3.62
C PRO A 148 -16.12 -18.97 -4.24
N PHE A 149 -15.50 -19.19 -5.41
CA PHE A 149 -15.46 -20.50 -6.07
C PHE A 149 -14.52 -21.49 -5.38
N MET A 150 -13.55 -20.99 -4.60
CA MET A 150 -12.56 -21.82 -3.91
C MET A 150 -12.94 -22.15 -2.46
N ARG A 151 -13.84 -21.39 -1.86
CA ARG A 151 -14.27 -21.56 -0.48
C ARG A 151 -15.78 -21.75 -0.36
N LYS A 152 -16.20 -22.63 0.57
CA LYS A 152 -17.62 -22.94 0.83
C LYS A 152 -18.39 -21.81 1.53
N ASP A 153 -17.70 -20.78 2.03
CA ASP A 153 -18.30 -19.69 2.83
C ASP A 153 -18.53 -18.43 2.02
N ASP A 154 -19.34 -18.54 1.00
CA ASP A 154 -19.58 -17.49 -0.01
C ASP A 154 -20.05 -16.16 0.59
N LYS A 155 -20.96 -16.20 1.57
CA LYS A 155 -21.52 -14.98 2.17
C LYS A 155 -20.47 -14.12 2.86
N TYR A 156 -19.62 -14.73 3.68
CA TYR A 156 -18.57 -14.00 4.39
C TYR A 156 -17.55 -13.36 3.40
N ILE A 157 -17.16 -14.13 2.40
CA ILE A 157 -16.22 -13.66 1.37
C ILE A 157 -16.80 -12.50 0.58
N ILE A 158 -18.07 -12.60 0.17
CA ILE A 158 -18.76 -11.50 -0.54
C ILE A 158 -18.78 -10.25 0.32
N TRP A 159 -19.11 -10.37 1.62
CA TRP A 159 -19.14 -9.23 2.53
C TRP A 159 -17.77 -8.56 2.70
N ILE A 160 -16.70 -9.32 2.93
CA ILE A 160 -15.35 -8.73 3.09
C ILE A 160 -14.85 -8.09 1.80
N SER A 161 -15.16 -8.69 0.64
CA SER A 161 -14.82 -8.12 -0.68
C SER A 161 -15.58 -6.83 -0.93
N ALA A 162 -16.89 -6.79 -0.60
CA ALA A 162 -17.71 -5.58 -0.75
C ALA A 162 -17.22 -4.45 0.17
N ILE A 163 -16.92 -4.76 1.44
CA ILE A 163 -16.39 -3.77 2.41
C ILE A 163 -15.04 -3.25 1.94
N PHE A 164 -14.12 -4.12 1.53
CA PHE A 164 -12.81 -3.71 1.01
C PHE A 164 -12.96 -2.75 -0.18
N THR A 165 -13.76 -3.16 -1.16
CA THR A 165 -13.98 -2.38 -2.39
C THR A 165 -14.64 -1.05 -2.09
N PHE A 166 -15.66 -1.03 -1.23
CA PHE A 166 -16.33 0.20 -0.81
C PHE A 166 -15.35 1.17 -0.11
N VAL A 167 -14.58 0.68 0.87
CA VAL A 167 -13.59 1.49 1.58
C VAL A 167 -12.51 2.01 0.64
N PHE A 168 -12.00 1.16 -0.25
CA PHE A 168 -11.01 1.56 -1.25
C PHE A 168 -11.51 2.71 -2.12
N PHE A 169 -12.72 2.59 -2.70
CA PHE A 169 -13.28 3.65 -3.53
C PHE A 169 -13.62 4.91 -2.73
N LEU A 170 -14.17 4.76 -1.52
CA LEU A 170 -14.48 5.89 -0.65
C LEU A 170 -13.24 6.73 -0.34
N VAL A 171 -12.14 6.06 0.05
CA VAL A 171 -10.88 6.77 0.38
C VAL A 171 -10.22 7.31 -0.89
N THR A 172 -10.27 6.58 -2.01
CA THR A 172 -9.71 7.06 -3.29
C THR A 172 -10.43 8.31 -3.78
N ALA A 173 -11.76 8.42 -3.56
CA ALA A 173 -12.55 9.59 -3.94
C ALA A 173 -12.14 10.89 -3.21
N LEU A 174 -11.43 10.79 -2.07
CA LEU A 174 -10.91 11.95 -1.33
C LEU A 174 -9.69 12.61 -2.00
N PHE A 175 -9.05 11.93 -2.96
CA PHE A 175 -7.87 12.45 -3.65
C PHE A 175 -8.26 13.01 -5.03
N GLU A 176 -7.92 14.27 -5.30
CA GLU A 176 -8.27 14.95 -6.56
C GLU A 176 -7.76 14.23 -7.81
N LYS A 177 -6.53 13.73 -7.78
CA LYS A 177 -5.91 13.07 -8.94
C LYS A 177 -6.46 11.67 -9.23
N THR A 178 -6.95 10.96 -8.24
CA THR A 178 -7.43 9.57 -8.37
C THR A 178 -8.92 9.42 -8.10
N GLY A 179 -9.57 10.52 -7.69
CA GLY A 179 -10.98 10.58 -7.32
C GLY A 179 -11.93 10.92 -8.47
N VAL A 180 -13.10 11.39 -8.10
CA VAL A 180 -14.21 11.69 -9.04
C VAL A 180 -13.84 12.74 -10.09
N SER A 181 -12.99 13.71 -9.74
CA SER A 181 -12.49 14.73 -10.67
C SER A 181 -11.68 14.16 -11.83
N TYR A 182 -10.96 13.06 -11.60
CA TYR A 182 -10.24 12.36 -12.67
C TYR A 182 -11.20 11.78 -13.72
N ILE A 183 -12.32 11.22 -13.27
CA ILE A 183 -13.34 10.64 -14.16
C ILE A 183 -14.05 11.74 -14.96
N SER A 184 -14.31 12.89 -14.36
CA SER A 184 -14.99 14.03 -15.02
C SER A 184 -14.11 14.74 -16.07
N ASN A 185 -12.78 14.61 -15.97
CA ASN A 185 -11.82 15.21 -16.91
C ASN A 185 -11.42 14.30 -18.07
N LEU A 186 -12.02 13.10 -18.18
CA LEU A 186 -11.81 12.18 -19.31
C LEU A 186 -12.72 12.46 -20.51
N ASN A 187 -13.54 13.53 -20.45
CA ASN A 187 -14.32 14.07 -21.57
C ASN A 187 -13.57 15.30 -22.14
#